data_dfc4a693e2756ef25bd6c1ca35bed5b8
#
_entry.id   dfc4a693e2756ef25bd6c1ca35bed5b8
#
_cell.length_a   1.000
_cell.length_b   1.000
_cell.length_c   1.000
_cell.angle_alpha   90.00
_cell.angle_beta   90.00
_cell.angle_gamma   90.00
#
_symmetry.space_group_name_H-M   'P 1'
#
loop_
_entity.id
_entity.type
_entity.pdbx_description
1 polymer ?
#
loop_
_entity_poly.entity_id
_entity_poly.type
_entity_poly.pdbx_seq_one_letter_code
_entity_poly.pdbx_strand_id
1 'polypeptide(L)'
;MSMNYIFHLGRDAELSTLEVISYLERIGKDYKIKKITKKALLLDIEKLDHSETIKNLGGTIKISLELPDPETAIENKIFSFIIKRINYGINSLESSEKSLQELTSLIKTFCKKQKIKALHKHVKEREIPPSKSKSLDLELTLFKNKIYAVVASSDPKSYAKRDEKRPYFDPLKVISVRLAKILINL
;
A
#
# COMPACT_ATOMS: atom_id res chain seq x y z
N MET A 1 20.16 4.77 -6.46
CA MET A 1 19.06 4.97 -7.43
C MET A 1 17.81 5.33 -6.66
N SER A 2 17.19 6.47 -6.95
CA SER A 2 15.91 6.85 -6.34
C SER A 2 14.74 6.12 -7.02
N MET A 3 13.66 5.91 -6.28
CA MET A 3 12.48 5.16 -6.69
C MET A 3 11.23 5.91 -6.25
N ASN A 4 10.15 5.80 -7.03
CA ASN A 4 8.88 6.43 -6.67
C ASN A 4 8.06 5.51 -5.79
N TYR A 5 7.71 6.01 -4.59
CA TYR A 5 6.86 5.32 -3.62
C TYR A 5 5.55 6.06 -3.42
N ILE A 6 4.48 5.31 -3.28
CA ILE A 6 3.20 5.81 -2.77
C ILE A 6 3.01 5.30 -1.34
N PHE A 7 2.89 6.21 -0.39
CA PHE A 7 2.39 5.94 0.95
C PHE A 7 0.88 6.18 0.95
N HIS A 8 0.10 5.13 1.14
CA HIS A 8 -1.35 5.25 1.29
C HIS A 8 -1.64 5.78 2.69
N LEU A 9 -2.24 6.94 2.76
CA LEU A 9 -2.49 7.66 4.00
C LEU A 9 -3.75 7.12 4.69
N GLY A 10 -3.73 7.13 6.01
CA GLY A 10 -4.86 6.75 6.84
C GLY A 10 -5.92 7.84 6.94
N ARG A 11 -6.72 7.79 8.01
CA ARG A 11 -7.87 8.68 8.22
C ARG A 11 -7.47 10.16 8.27
N ASP A 12 -6.36 10.46 8.94
CA ASP A 12 -5.79 11.81 9.03
C ASP A 12 -4.60 11.91 8.07
N ALA A 13 -4.85 12.47 6.89
CA ALA A 13 -3.85 12.55 5.84
C ALA A 13 -2.72 13.52 6.16
N GLU A 14 -3.01 14.62 6.86
CA GLU A 14 -2.02 15.63 7.21
C GLU A 14 -1.04 15.09 8.26
N LEU A 15 -1.56 14.54 9.36
CA LEU A 15 -0.74 13.88 10.38
C LEU A 15 0.05 12.70 9.81
N SER A 16 -0.57 11.89 8.95
CA SER A 16 0.11 10.76 8.31
C SER A 16 1.23 11.23 7.38
N THR A 17 1.05 12.35 6.69
CA THR A 17 2.09 12.95 5.83
C THR A 17 3.25 13.46 6.66
N LEU A 18 2.97 14.22 7.73
CA LEU A 18 4.01 14.72 8.64
C LEU A 18 4.78 13.57 9.28
N GLU A 19 4.09 12.52 9.73
CA GLU A 19 4.72 11.32 10.29
C GLU A 19 5.72 10.68 9.31
N VAL A 20 5.32 10.51 8.04
CA VAL A 20 6.21 9.91 7.02
C VAL A 20 7.45 10.76 6.82
N ILE A 21 7.28 12.09 6.72
CA ILE A 21 8.39 13.03 6.52
C ILE A 21 9.36 12.97 7.71
N SER A 22 8.86 13.15 8.94
CA SER A 22 9.67 13.11 10.15
C SER A 22 10.37 11.76 10.34
N TYR A 23 9.69 10.65 10.01
CA TYR A 23 10.30 9.33 10.04
C TYR A 23 11.46 9.20 9.06
N LEU A 24 11.32 9.67 7.82
CA LEU A 24 12.38 9.62 6.80
C LEU A 24 13.57 10.47 7.19
N GLU A 25 13.35 11.67 7.71
CA GLU A 25 14.40 12.56 8.22
C GLU A 25 15.16 11.91 9.39
N ARG A 26 14.46 11.30 10.33
CA ARG A 26 15.07 10.60 11.46
C ARG A 26 15.96 9.42 11.04
N ILE A 27 15.60 8.70 9.99
CA ILE A 27 16.42 7.58 9.48
C ILE A 27 17.45 8.03 8.44
N GLY A 28 17.61 9.34 8.23
CA GLY A 28 18.60 9.92 7.32
C GLY A 28 18.35 9.58 5.85
N LYS A 29 17.08 9.49 5.41
CA LYS A 29 16.74 9.23 4.01
C LYS A 29 16.40 10.53 3.29
N ASP A 30 17.14 10.79 2.22
CA ASP A 30 16.81 11.89 1.29
C ASP A 30 15.55 11.54 0.51
N TYR A 31 14.63 12.49 0.39
CA TYR A 31 13.40 12.35 -0.32
C TYR A 31 13.01 13.61 -1.09
N LYS A 32 12.22 13.42 -2.14
CA LYS A 32 11.59 14.53 -2.87
C LYS A 32 10.08 14.30 -2.93
N ILE A 33 9.31 15.25 -2.41
CA ILE A 33 7.85 15.21 -2.50
C ILE A 33 7.44 15.50 -3.95
N LYS A 34 6.76 14.54 -4.59
CA LYS A 34 6.20 14.70 -5.94
C LYS A 34 4.73 15.09 -5.91
N LYS A 35 3.96 14.53 -4.96
CA LYS A 35 2.54 14.87 -4.81
C LYS A 35 2.01 14.49 -3.43
N ILE A 36 1.11 15.32 -2.92
CA ILE A 36 0.31 15.06 -1.72
C ILE A 36 -1.17 15.11 -2.11
N THR A 37 -1.94 14.14 -1.65
CA THR A 37 -3.39 14.08 -1.82
C THR A 37 -4.05 13.67 -0.49
N LYS A 38 -5.38 13.70 -0.41
CA LYS A 38 -6.11 13.21 0.78
C LYS A 38 -5.89 11.72 1.08
N LYS A 39 -5.36 10.93 0.14
CA LYS A 39 -5.23 9.47 0.27
C LYS A 39 -3.82 8.94 0.04
N ALA A 40 -2.95 9.75 -0.54
CA ALA A 40 -1.63 9.30 -0.95
C ALA A 40 -0.57 10.40 -0.88
N LEU A 41 0.60 10.03 -0.42
CA LEU A 41 1.83 10.80 -0.51
C LEU A 41 2.77 10.12 -1.49
N LEU A 42 3.07 10.78 -2.61
CA LEU A 42 4.01 10.29 -3.63
C LEU A 42 5.38 10.91 -3.39
N LEU A 43 6.36 10.08 -3.12
CA LEU A 43 7.73 10.47 -2.86
C LEU A 43 8.69 9.77 -3.83
N ASP A 44 9.75 10.47 -4.17
CA ASP A 44 10.96 9.92 -4.78
C ASP A 44 12.00 9.77 -3.67
N ILE A 45 12.40 8.53 -3.38
CA ILE A 45 13.25 8.20 -2.23
C ILE A 45 14.24 7.13 -2.66
N GLU A 46 15.40 7.05 -2.02
CA GLU A 46 16.26 5.89 -2.09
C GLU A 46 15.58 4.62 -1.57
N LYS A 47 16.16 3.47 -1.86
CA LYS A 47 15.60 2.16 -1.45
C LYS A 47 15.29 2.12 0.05
N LEU A 48 14.05 1.78 0.38
CA LEU A 48 13.54 1.60 1.75
C LEU A 48 13.45 0.13 2.13
N ASP A 49 13.61 -0.17 3.41
CA ASP A 49 13.07 -1.41 3.99
C ASP A 49 11.57 -1.22 4.23
N HIS A 50 10.78 -1.71 3.29
CA HIS A 50 9.32 -1.55 3.29
C HIS A 50 8.68 -2.19 4.52
N SER A 51 9.20 -3.35 4.94
CA SER A 51 8.67 -4.13 6.07
C SER A 51 8.91 -3.43 7.40
N GLU A 52 10.08 -2.87 7.57
CA GLU A 52 10.41 -2.08 8.77
C GLU A 52 9.67 -0.75 8.76
N THR A 53 9.68 -0.04 7.63
CA THR A 53 9.00 1.26 7.50
C THR A 53 7.52 1.16 7.84
N ILE A 54 6.78 0.22 7.28
CA ILE A 54 5.33 0.10 7.56
C ILE A 54 5.04 -0.29 9.01
N LYS A 55 5.93 -1.03 9.67
CA LYS A 55 5.80 -1.36 11.09
C LYS A 55 6.00 -0.14 12.00
N ASN A 56 6.83 0.80 11.60
CA ASN A 56 7.14 2.00 12.40
C ASN A 56 6.11 3.11 12.20
N LEU A 57 5.41 3.14 11.07
CA LEU A 57 4.39 4.15 10.78
C LEU A 57 3.02 3.76 11.36
N GLY A 58 2.33 4.74 11.96
CA GLY A 58 0.97 4.60 12.50
C GLY A 58 -0.09 5.08 11.51
N GLY A 59 0.17 6.15 10.79
CA GLY A 59 -0.73 6.80 9.85
C GLY A 59 -0.77 6.16 8.46
N THR A 60 0.30 5.50 8.04
CA THR A 60 0.39 4.84 6.73
C THR A 60 -0.27 3.46 6.76
N ILE A 61 -1.12 3.18 5.77
CA ILE A 61 -1.83 1.90 5.65
C ILE A 61 -1.18 0.93 4.68
N LYS A 62 -0.51 1.43 3.64
CA LYS A 62 0.24 0.64 2.64
C LYS A 62 1.39 1.44 2.07
N ILE A 63 2.38 0.73 1.55
CA ILE A 63 3.46 1.29 0.74
C ILE A 63 3.44 0.59 -0.61
N SER A 64 3.44 1.37 -1.70
CA SER A 64 3.50 0.87 -3.06
C SER A 64 4.73 1.43 -3.78
N LEU A 65 5.38 0.60 -4.59
CA LEU A 65 6.57 0.95 -5.38
C LEU A 65 6.20 1.02 -6.86
N GLU A 66 6.62 2.08 -7.54
CA GLU A 66 6.40 2.24 -9.00
C GLU A 66 7.03 1.07 -9.78
N LEU A 67 6.29 0.60 -10.77
CA LEU A 67 6.77 -0.38 -11.74
C LEU A 67 7.14 0.38 -13.02
N PRO A 68 8.45 0.53 -13.34
CA PRO A 68 8.87 1.25 -14.54
C PRO A 68 8.39 0.58 -15.84
N ASP A 69 8.43 -0.74 -15.86
CA ASP A 69 7.85 -1.59 -16.90
C ASP A 69 6.80 -2.52 -16.27
N PRO A 70 5.54 -2.04 -16.18
CA PRO A 70 4.51 -2.76 -15.46
C PRO A 70 4.10 -4.06 -16.18
N GLU A 71 4.18 -4.12 -17.51
CA GLU A 71 3.80 -5.32 -18.25
C GLU A 71 4.72 -6.48 -17.93
N THR A 72 6.02 -6.29 -18.12
CA THR A 72 7.03 -7.31 -17.83
C THR A 72 7.09 -7.62 -16.32
N ALA A 73 6.95 -6.62 -15.45
CA ALA A 73 6.97 -6.85 -14.00
C ALA A 73 5.78 -7.68 -13.52
N ILE A 74 4.58 -7.41 -14.04
CA ILE A 74 3.37 -8.17 -13.72
C ILE A 74 3.47 -9.59 -14.30
N GLU A 75 3.93 -9.72 -15.54
CA GLU A 75 4.12 -10.99 -16.19
C GLU A 75 5.11 -11.88 -15.42
N ASN A 76 6.29 -11.37 -15.08
CA ASN A 76 7.28 -12.10 -14.29
C ASN A 76 6.74 -12.51 -12.93
N LYS A 77 5.94 -11.66 -12.26
CA LYS A 77 5.32 -12.00 -11.00
C LYS A 77 4.29 -13.13 -11.16
N ILE A 78 3.50 -13.12 -12.21
CA ILE A 78 2.55 -14.19 -12.51
C ILE A 78 3.29 -15.50 -12.85
N PHE A 79 4.38 -15.45 -13.60
CA PHE A 79 5.21 -16.62 -13.91
C PHE A 79 5.86 -17.24 -12.65
N SER A 80 6.14 -16.45 -11.62
CA SER A 80 6.72 -16.96 -10.37
C SER A 80 5.74 -17.80 -9.53
N PHE A 81 4.44 -17.73 -9.84
CA PHE A 81 3.42 -18.54 -9.17
C PHE A 81 3.29 -19.91 -9.84
N ILE A 82 3.69 -20.97 -9.13
CA ILE A 82 3.47 -22.38 -9.50
C ILE A 82 2.01 -22.79 -9.23
N ILE A 83 1.07 -21.84 -9.25
CA ILE A 83 -0.29 -22.02 -8.76
C ILE A 83 -1.25 -21.96 -9.95
N LYS A 84 -2.29 -22.83 -9.92
CA LYS A 84 -3.37 -22.82 -10.93
C LYS A 84 -4.31 -21.60 -10.80
N ARG A 85 -4.17 -20.79 -9.77
CA ARG A 85 -5.07 -19.69 -9.45
C ARG A 85 -4.33 -18.56 -8.78
N ILE A 86 -4.63 -17.31 -9.15
CA ILE A 86 -4.12 -16.08 -8.53
C ILE A 86 -5.29 -15.21 -8.06
N ASN A 87 -5.23 -14.73 -6.80
CA ASN A 87 -6.13 -13.70 -6.29
C ASN A 87 -5.43 -12.35 -6.43
N TYR A 88 -6.01 -11.43 -7.18
CA TYR A 88 -5.42 -10.12 -7.34
C TYR A 88 -6.39 -9.00 -6.99
N GLY A 89 -5.83 -7.86 -6.64
CA GLY A 89 -6.60 -6.66 -6.34
C GLY A 89 -5.90 -5.41 -6.85
N ILE A 90 -6.69 -4.39 -7.16
CA ILE A 90 -6.19 -3.11 -7.66
C ILE A 90 -6.78 -2.00 -6.78
N ASN A 91 -5.88 -1.20 -6.20
CA ASN A 91 -6.24 0.05 -5.55
C ASN A 91 -6.25 1.14 -6.63
N SER A 92 -7.37 1.84 -6.80
CA SER A 92 -7.50 2.91 -7.80
C SER A 92 -7.50 4.27 -7.10
N LEU A 93 -6.37 4.98 -7.17
CA LEU A 93 -6.18 6.30 -6.60
C LEU A 93 -6.07 7.33 -7.74
N GLU A 94 -6.98 8.29 -7.79
CA GLU A 94 -7.01 9.35 -8.82
C GLU A 94 -6.88 8.82 -10.27
N SER A 95 -7.49 7.67 -10.56
CA SER A 95 -7.40 7.01 -11.86
C SER A 95 -8.75 6.89 -12.53
N SER A 96 -8.76 6.87 -13.87
CA SER A 96 -9.96 6.70 -14.65
C SER A 96 -10.45 5.24 -14.63
N GLU A 97 -11.75 5.04 -14.88
CA GLU A 97 -12.33 3.72 -15.03
C GLU A 97 -11.71 2.97 -16.24
N LYS A 98 -11.40 3.70 -17.30
CA LYS A 98 -10.76 3.16 -18.49
C LYS A 98 -9.39 2.54 -18.16
N SER A 99 -8.53 3.28 -17.45
CA SER A 99 -7.20 2.78 -17.04
C SER A 99 -7.30 1.56 -16.11
N LEU A 100 -8.33 1.51 -15.26
CA LEU A 100 -8.58 0.34 -14.41
C LEU A 100 -8.99 -0.89 -15.23
N GLN A 101 -9.83 -0.69 -16.24
CA GLN A 101 -10.24 -1.76 -17.15
C GLN A 101 -9.07 -2.28 -18.01
N GLU A 102 -8.23 -1.38 -18.52
CA GLU A 102 -7.02 -1.72 -19.28
C GLU A 102 -6.07 -2.59 -18.44
N LEU A 103 -5.76 -2.16 -17.20
CA LEU A 103 -4.91 -2.93 -16.29
C LEU A 103 -5.52 -4.30 -15.94
N THR A 104 -6.83 -4.33 -15.69
CA THR A 104 -7.55 -5.59 -15.42
C THR A 104 -7.47 -6.55 -16.60
N SER A 105 -7.61 -6.04 -17.82
CA SER A 105 -7.53 -6.82 -19.08
C SER A 105 -6.12 -7.35 -19.30
N LEU A 106 -5.11 -6.56 -19.04
CA LEU A 106 -3.69 -6.95 -19.11
C LEU A 106 -3.39 -8.14 -18.20
N ILE A 107 -3.78 -8.05 -16.91
CA ILE A 107 -3.58 -9.15 -15.93
C ILE A 107 -4.31 -10.42 -16.40
N LYS A 108 -5.56 -10.31 -16.85
CA LYS A 108 -6.34 -11.46 -17.35
C LYS A 108 -5.66 -12.11 -18.56
N THR A 109 -5.10 -11.30 -19.46
CA THR A 109 -4.41 -11.79 -20.66
C THR A 109 -3.16 -12.59 -20.28
N PHE A 110 -2.34 -12.09 -19.37
CA PHE A 110 -1.17 -12.82 -18.89
C PHE A 110 -1.55 -14.11 -18.16
N CYS A 111 -2.55 -14.06 -17.31
CA CYS A 111 -3.02 -15.27 -16.63
C CYS A 111 -3.56 -16.31 -17.61
N LYS A 112 -4.28 -15.88 -18.65
CA LYS A 112 -4.80 -16.78 -19.70
C LYS A 112 -3.68 -17.46 -20.48
N LYS A 113 -2.63 -16.71 -20.87
CA LYS A 113 -1.43 -17.27 -21.54
C LYS A 113 -0.80 -18.40 -20.72
N GLN A 114 -0.79 -18.26 -19.38
CA GLN A 114 -0.20 -19.22 -18.45
C GLN A 114 -1.18 -20.29 -17.95
N LYS A 115 -2.41 -20.31 -18.44
CA LYS A 115 -3.50 -21.20 -17.97
C LYS A 115 -3.77 -21.05 -16.45
N ILE A 116 -3.54 -19.86 -15.91
CA ILE A 116 -3.79 -19.51 -14.50
C ILE A 116 -5.18 -18.88 -14.39
N LYS A 117 -5.98 -19.32 -13.41
CA LYS A 117 -7.28 -18.71 -13.12
C LYS A 117 -7.08 -17.40 -12.33
N ALA A 118 -7.36 -16.26 -12.95
CA ALA A 118 -7.30 -14.95 -12.29
C ALA A 118 -8.63 -14.62 -11.60
N LEU A 119 -8.58 -14.33 -10.31
CA LEU A 119 -9.72 -13.89 -9.51
C LEU A 119 -9.49 -12.45 -9.03
N HIS A 120 -10.22 -11.53 -9.63
CA HIS A 120 -10.21 -10.14 -9.20
C HIS A 120 -11.02 -9.96 -7.92
N LYS A 121 -10.38 -9.50 -6.86
CA LYS A 121 -11.03 -9.12 -5.60
C LYS A 121 -11.47 -7.66 -5.69
N HIS A 122 -12.62 -7.45 -6.33
CA HIS A 122 -13.21 -6.12 -6.47
C HIS A 122 -13.70 -5.59 -5.12
N VAL A 123 -13.46 -4.30 -4.85
CA VAL A 123 -13.95 -3.60 -3.65
C VAL A 123 -14.70 -2.35 -4.09
N LYS A 124 -15.89 -2.12 -3.53
CA LYS A 124 -16.76 -0.96 -3.87
C LYS A 124 -16.04 0.38 -3.67
N GLU A 125 -15.18 0.48 -2.68
CA GLU A 125 -14.49 1.71 -2.28
C GLU A 125 -13.24 2.05 -3.11
N ARG A 126 -12.98 1.33 -4.21
CA ARG A 126 -11.76 1.48 -5.06
C ARG A 126 -10.43 1.28 -4.33
N GLU A 127 -10.44 1.02 -3.04
CA GLU A 127 -9.24 0.74 -2.23
C GLU A 127 -9.46 -0.53 -1.41
N ILE A 128 -8.49 -1.43 -1.46
CA ILE A 128 -8.55 -2.70 -0.74
C ILE A 128 -8.15 -2.44 0.72
N PRO A 129 -8.98 -2.81 1.70
CA PRO A 129 -8.60 -2.67 3.10
C PRO A 129 -7.33 -3.47 3.43
N PRO A 130 -6.45 -2.97 4.31
CA PRO A 130 -5.21 -3.68 4.68
C PRO A 130 -5.45 -5.09 5.23
N SER A 131 -6.59 -5.31 5.88
CA SER A 131 -6.99 -6.64 6.39
C SER A 131 -7.20 -7.68 5.28
N LYS A 132 -7.51 -7.23 4.05
CA LYS A 132 -7.70 -8.11 2.88
C LYS A 132 -6.42 -8.27 2.06
N SER A 133 -5.44 -7.37 2.17
CA SER A 133 -4.17 -7.42 1.43
C SER A 133 -3.44 -8.75 1.61
N LYS A 134 -3.46 -9.31 2.83
CA LYS A 134 -2.81 -10.60 3.14
C LYS A 134 -3.40 -11.81 2.39
N SER A 135 -4.61 -11.68 1.83
CA SER A 135 -5.28 -12.74 1.06
C SER A 135 -5.07 -12.62 -0.45
N LEU A 136 -4.27 -11.65 -0.87
CA LEU A 136 -3.96 -11.41 -2.28
C LEU A 136 -2.56 -11.91 -2.63
N ASP A 137 -2.46 -12.56 -3.77
CA ASP A 137 -1.19 -12.99 -4.34
C ASP A 137 -0.51 -11.82 -5.09
N LEU A 138 -1.32 -10.94 -5.69
CA LEU A 138 -0.88 -9.74 -6.39
C LEU A 138 -1.76 -8.55 -5.99
N GLU A 139 -1.17 -7.51 -5.44
CA GLU A 139 -1.85 -6.26 -5.17
C GLU A 139 -1.14 -5.10 -5.85
N LEU A 140 -1.90 -4.37 -6.66
CA LEU A 140 -1.41 -3.22 -7.41
C LEU A 140 -2.12 -1.95 -6.95
N THR A 141 -1.45 -0.83 -7.19
CA THR A 141 -2.01 0.51 -7.05
C THR A 141 -1.91 1.22 -8.38
N LEU A 142 -3.04 1.66 -8.90
CA LEU A 142 -3.13 2.53 -10.07
C LEU A 142 -3.28 3.96 -9.57
N PHE A 143 -2.30 4.81 -9.89
CA PHE A 143 -2.31 6.23 -9.54
C PHE A 143 -2.11 7.05 -10.81
N LYS A 144 -3.15 7.79 -11.20
CA LYS A 144 -3.23 8.40 -12.53
C LYS A 144 -3.05 7.30 -13.60
N ASN A 145 -2.00 7.38 -14.41
CA ASN A 145 -1.69 6.41 -15.46
C ASN A 145 -0.46 5.54 -15.14
N LYS A 146 -0.01 5.56 -13.89
CA LYS A 146 1.15 4.79 -13.44
C LYS A 146 0.74 3.63 -12.54
N ILE A 147 1.45 2.53 -12.64
CA ILE A 147 1.19 1.29 -11.91
C ILE A 147 2.28 1.08 -10.86
N TYR A 148 1.86 0.76 -9.65
CA TYR A 148 2.72 0.50 -8.51
C TYR A 148 2.38 -0.86 -7.92
N ALA A 149 3.37 -1.63 -7.48
CA ALA A 149 3.16 -2.85 -6.71
C ALA A 149 3.05 -2.51 -5.22
N VAL A 150 2.05 -3.02 -4.53
CA VAL A 150 1.98 -2.94 -3.07
C VAL A 150 3.08 -3.84 -2.50
N VAL A 151 4.04 -3.23 -1.79
CA VAL A 151 5.21 -3.92 -1.22
C VAL A 151 5.11 -4.12 0.28
N ALA A 152 4.28 -3.33 0.96
CA ALA A 152 3.98 -3.51 2.38
C ALA A 152 2.58 -3.03 2.74
N SER A 153 1.97 -3.68 3.72
CA SER A 153 0.64 -3.33 4.25
C SER A 153 0.65 -3.40 5.77
N SER A 154 -0.01 -2.42 6.41
CA SER A 154 -0.17 -2.39 7.87
C SER A 154 -1.01 -3.57 8.37
N ASP A 155 -0.91 -3.89 9.66
CA ASP A 155 -1.72 -4.93 10.30
C ASP A 155 -2.71 -4.34 11.31
N PRO A 156 -3.94 -3.97 10.86
CA PRO A 156 -4.95 -3.38 11.73
C PRO A 156 -5.33 -4.29 12.90
N LYS A 157 -5.33 -5.62 12.69
CA LYS A 157 -5.68 -6.59 13.73
C LYS A 157 -4.65 -6.61 14.86
N SER A 158 -3.38 -6.44 14.52
CA SER A 158 -2.31 -6.35 15.53
C SER A 158 -2.42 -5.07 16.37
N TYR A 159 -2.88 -3.98 15.79
CA TYR A 159 -3.15 -2.74 16.53
C TYR A 159 -4.34 -2.90 17.47
N ALA A 160 -5.47 -3.42 16.98
CA ALA A 160 -6.65 -3.69 17.79
C ALA A 160 -6.33 -4.60 18.99
N LYS A 161 -5.63 -5.71 18.76
CA LYS A 161 -5.20 -6.61 19.84
C LYS A 161 -4.32 -5.93 20.90
N ARG A 162 -3.49 -4.97 20.52
CA ARG A 162 -2.66 -4.22 21.46
C ARG A 162 -3.46 -3.19 22.25
N ASP A 163 -4.44 -2.56 21.61
CA ASP A 163 -5.36 -1.65 22.29
C ASP A 163 -6.21 -2.41 23.32
N GLU A 164 -6.77 -3.58 22.97
CA GLU A 164 -7.58 -4.43 23.87
C GLU A 164 -6.80 -4.99 25.07
N LYS A 165 -5.51 -5.27 24.91
CA LYS A 165 -4.67 -5.85 25.97
C LYS A 165 -4.15 -4.84 26.99
N ARG A 166 -4.52 -3.57 26.90
CA ARG A 166 -4.11 -2.56 27.88
C ARG A 166 -4.81 -2.78 29.24
N PRO A 167 -4.08 -2.64 30.36
CA PRO A 167 -4.62 -2.92 31.71
C PRO A 167 -5.87 -2.12 32.06
N TYR A 168 -6.02 -0.91 31.55
CA TYR A 168 -7.17 -0.03 31.80
C TYR A 168 -7.65 0.54 30.47
N PHE A 169 -8.32 -0.30 29.67
CA PHE A 169 -8.83 0.11 28.38
C PHE A 169 -10.17 0.84 28.52
N ASP A 170 -10.15 2.16 28.40
CA ASP A 170 -11.35 2.99 28.23
C ASP A 170 -11.28 3.62 26.82
N PRO A 171 -12.15 3.22 25.88
CA PRO A 171 -12.08 3.70 24.50
C PRO A 171 -12.24 5.23 24.38
N LEU A 172 -12.83 5.89 25.37
CA LEU A 172 -13.04 7.34 25.38
C LEU A 172 -11.84 8.14 25.91
N LYS A 173 -10.93 7.48 26.65
CA LYS A 173 -9.80 8.13 27.34
C LYS A 173 -8.43 7.69 26.86
N VAL A 174 -8.35 6.67 26.02
CA VAL A 174 -7.08 6.07 25.61
C VAL A 174 -6.72 6.44 24.19
N ILE A 175 -5.52 6.96 24.00
CA ILE A 175 -4.94 7.18 22.67
C ILE A 175 -4.67 5.83 22.01
N SER A 176 -5.17 5.61 20.80
CA SER A 176 -4.91 4.37 20.06
C SER A 176 -3.42 4.14 19.79
N VAL A 177 -2.99 2.88 19.69
CA VAL A 177 -1.59 2.55 19.35
C VAL A 177 -1.14 3.23 18.05
N ARG A 178 -2.02 3.38 17.08
CA ARG A 178 -1.70 4.06 15.82
C ARG A 178 -1.41 5.55 16.04
N LEU A 179 -2.27 6.25 16.76
CA LEU A 179 -2.08 7.67 17.04
C LEU A 179 -0.84 7.89 17.92
N ALA A 180 -0.61 7.02 18.91
CA ALA A 180 0.61 7.08 19.72
C ALA A 180 1.88 6.94 18.86
N LYS A 181 1.89 6.05 17.86
CA LYS A 181 3.00 5.93 16.91
C LYS A 181 3.22 7.19 16.09
N ILE A 182 2.15 7.79 15.57
CA ILE A 182 2.25 9.05 14.84
C ILE A 182 2.90 10.11 15.72
N LEU A 183 2.42 10.28 16.94
CA LEU A 183 2.94 11.28 17.88
C LEU A 183 4.41 11.05 18.28
N ILE A 184 4.86 9.80 18.36
CA ILE A 184 6.26 9.45 18.63
C ILE A 184 7.16 9.75 17.42
N ASN A 185 6.62 9.65 16.22
CA ASN A 185 7.38 9.90 15.00
C ASN A 185 7.47 11.39 14.64
N LEU A 186 6.56 12.23 15.16
CA LEU A 186 6.59 13.70 14.98
C LEU A 186 7.62 14.37 15.88
#